data_1901477e9e76c3d3a08a8ed1dc81a359
#
_entry.id   1901477e9e76c3d3a08a8ed1dc81a359
#
_cell.length_a   1.000
_cell.length_b   1.000
_cell.length_c   1.000
_cell.angle_alpha   90.00
_cell.angle_beta   90.00
_cell.angle_gamma   90.00
#
_symmetry.space_group_name_H-M   'P 1'
#
loop_
_entity.id
_entity.type
_entity.pdbx_description
1 polymer ?
#
loop_
_entity_poly.entity_id
_entity_poly.type
_entity_poly.pdbx_seq_one_letter_code
_entity_poly.pdbx_strand_id
1 'polypeptide(L)'
;KLNLTYCFDLAPDEYHTNEVFSLLAARACVLYPGACAETGAPEAVEAAFPERTLFLDKNEKDHFVGNCISLNDQDIFMSQAAADALRPSSRQKLESWGFSIHSTELDELEKAGGSLRCMVAKVF
;
A
#
# COMPACT_ATOMS: atom_id res chain seq x y z
N LYS A 1 5.59 -12.96 -19.81
CA LYS A 1 6.53 -13.74 -18.99
C LYS A 1 6.83 -12.92 -17.74
N LEU A 2 6.47 -13.42 -16.56
CA LEU A 2 6.80 -12.78 -15.28
C LEU A 2 8.19 -13.23 -14.87
N ASN A 3 9.04 -12.28 -14.51
CA ASN A 3 10.36 -12.56 -13.95
C ASN A 3 10.31 -12.26 -12.45
N LEU A 4 10.75 -13.20 -11.63
CA LEU A 4 10.97 -12.96 -10.21
C LEU A 4 12.19 -12.04 -10.05
N THR A 5 12.00 -10.90 -9.37
CA THR A 5 13.05 -9.90 -9.19
C THR A 5 13.56 -9.89 -7.75
N TYR A 6 12.65 -9.98 -6.80
CA TYR A 6 12.95 -9.99 -5.37
C TYR A 6 11.90 -10.77 -4.59
N CYS A 7 12.32 -11.48 -3.57
CA CYS A 7 11.45 -12.25 -2.69
C CYS A 7 11.86 -11.97 -1.23
N PHE A 8 10.89 -11.77 -0.36
CA PHE A 8 11.11 -11.58 1.07
C PHE A 8 9.97 -12.22 1.87
N ASP A 9 10.24 -12.57 3.11
CA ASP A 9 9.26 -13.12 4.02
C ASP A 9 8.54 -11.99 4.77
N LEU A 10 7.24 -12.19 5.02
CA LEU A 10 6.45 -11.33 5.90
C LEU A 10 6.72 -11.68 7.36
N ALA A 11 6.54 -10.70 8.24
CA ALA A 11 6.52 -10.92 9.67
C ALA A 11 5.42 -11.93 10.05
N PRO A 12 5.59 -12.73 11.14
CA PRO A 12 4.69 -13.84 11.46
C PRO A 12 3.22 -13.49 11.70
N ASP A 13 2.95 -12.22 12.03
CA ASP A 13 1.62 -11.67 12.26
C ASP A 13 1.00 -11.01 11.02
N GLU A 14 1.71 -11.01 9.90
CA GLU A 14 1.22 -10.47 8.63
C GLU A 14 0.77 -11.60 7.70
N TYR A 15 -0.40 -11.42 7.09
CA TYR A 15 -1.06 -12.48 6.34
C TYR A 15 -0.86 -12.39 4.83
N HIS A 16 -1.01 -11.21 4.25
CA HIS A 16 -0.89 -10.98 2.82
C HIS A 16 -0.08 -9.72 2.50
N THR A 17 0.83 -9.81 1.54
CA THR A 17 1.63 -8.67 1.09
C THR A 17 0.78 -7.48 0.66
N ASN A 18 -0.37 -7.70 0.03
CA ASN A 18 -1.26 -6.62 -0.44
C ASN A 18 -2.00 -5.85 0.66
N GLU A 19 -1.86 -6.24 1.92
CA GLU A 19 -2.34 -5.46 3.07
C GLU A 19 -1.31 -4.45 3.56
N VAL A 20 -0.04 -4.70 3.30
CA VAL A 20 1.10 -3.92 3.80
C VAL A 20 1.92 -3.25 2.72
N PHE A 21 1.69 -3.62 1.48
CA PHE A 21 2.40 -3.11 0.30
C PHE A 21 1.45 -2.94 -0.89
N SER A 22 1.51 -1.79 -1.53
CA SER A 22 0.84 -1.56 -2.82
C SER A 22 1.74 -0.81 -3.80
N LEU A 23 1.74 -1.30 -5.02
CA LEU A 23 2.37 -0.65 -6.15
C LEU A 23 1.40 0.38 -6.76
N LEU A 24 1.85 1.61 -6.90
CA LEU A 24 1.07 2.74 -7.41
C LEU A 24 1.54 3.11 -8.83
N ALA A 25 0.68 2.82 -9.82
CA ALA A 25 0.92 3.14 -11.24
C ALA A 25 2.31 2.70 -11.76
N ALA A 26 2.87 1.62 -11.23
CA ALA A 26 4.22 1.12 -11.55
C ALA A 26 5.36 2.15 -11.40
N ARG A 27 5.12 3.29 -10.70
CA ARG A 27 6.09 4.38 -10.54
C ARG A 27 6.34 4.83 -9.11
N ALA A 28 5.55 4.32 -8.17
CA ALA A 28 5.68 4.57 -6.74
C ALA A 28 5.14 3.38 -5.95
N CYS A 29 5.39 3.34 -4.67
CA CYS A 29 4.80 2.34 -3.79
C CYS A 29 4.56 2.86 -2.38
N VAL A 30 3.70 2.17 -1.65
CA VAL A 30 3.55 2.28 -0.21
C VAL A 30 3.99 0.97 0.43
N LEU A 31 4.64 1.03 1.58
CA LEU A 31 5.11 -0.13 2.32
C LEU A 31 5.06 0.14 3.82
N TYR A 32 4.56 -0.81 4.60
CA TYR A 32 4.78 -0.85 6.04
C TYR A 32 6.05 -1.66 6.34
N PRO A 33 7.17 -1.01 6.77
CA PRO A 33 8.44 -1.71 6.97
C PRO A 33 8.39 -2.81 8.04
N GLY A 34 7.55 -2.62 9.08
CA GLY A 34 7.38 -3.59 10.15
C GLY A 34 6.76 -4.92 9.72
N ALA A 35 6.20 -4.98 8.52
CA ALA A 35 5.68 -6.22 7.93
C ALA A 35 6.74 -7.10 7.28
N CYS A 36 7.98 -6.62 7.14
CA CYS A 36 9.07 -7.40 6.56
C CYS A 36 9.83 -8.16 7.65
N ALA A 37 9.95 -9.48 7.50
CA ALA A 37 10.75 -10.29 8.43
C ALA A 37 12.26 -10.01 8.30
N GLU A 38 12.70 -9.63 7.11
CA GLU A 38 14.09 -9.36 6.78
C GLU A 38 14.37 -7.85 6.82
N THR A 39 15.43 -7.46 7.54
CA THR A 39 15.81 -6.05 7.71
C THR A 39 16.20 -5.35 6.41
N GLY A 40 16.65 -6.08 5.39
CA GLY A 40 17.07 -5.52 4.09
C GLY A 40 15.92 -5.37 3.07
N ALA A 41 14.72 -5.88 3.38
CA ALA A 41 13.60 -5.83 2.42
C ALA A 41 13.06 -4.40 2.18
N PRO A 42 12.87 -3.55 3.20
CA PRO A 42 12.45 -2.16 2.97
C PRO A 42 13.44 -1.37 2.12
N GLU A 43 14.75 -1.54 2.37
CA GLU A 43 15.80 -0.87 1.61
C GLU A 43 15.84 -1.35 0.14
N ALA A 44 15.61 -2.63 -0.10
CA ALA A 44 15.52 -3.17 -1.46
C ALA A 44 14.31 -2.60 -2.22
N VAL A 45 13.16 -2.44 -1.54
CA VAL A 45 11.98 -1.80 -2.12
C VAL A 45 12.26 -0.33 -2.42
N GLU A 46 12.88 0.42 -1.48
CA GLU A 46 13.23 1.81 -1.68
C GLU A 46 14.22 1.99 -2.85
N ALA A 47 15.20 1.09 -2.98
CA ALA A 47 16.14 1.11 -4.10
C ALA A 47 15.46 0.85 -5.45
N ALA A 48 14.36 0.09 -5.47
CA ALA A 48 13.55 -0.13 -6.68
C ALA A 48 12.66 1.07 -7.04
N PHE A 49 12.28 1.90 -6.06
CA PHE A 49 11.46 3.10 -6.23
C PHE A 49 12.11 4.32 -5.55
N PRO A 50 13.28 4.78 -6.01
CA PRO A 50 14.01 5.89 -5.39
C PRO A 50 13.13 7.13 -5.26
N GLU A 51 13.06 7.72 -4.07
CA GLU A 51 12.23 8.90 -3.75
C GLU A 51 10.71 8.71 -3.97
N ARG A 52 10.28 7.50 -4.33
CA ARG A 52 8.89 7.13 -4.64
C ARG A 52 8.36 6.03 -3.74
N THR A 53 9.02 5.75 -2.63
CA THR A 53 8.54 4.85 -1.58
C THR A 53 7.96 5.67 -0.42
N LEU A 54 6.70 5.40 -0.08
CA LEU A 54 6.07 5.93 1.12
C LEU A 54 6.09 4.84 2.20
N PHE A 55 6.87 5.07 3.25
CA PHE A 55 6.84 4.21 4.41
C PHE A 55 5.68 4.58 5.34
N LEU A 56 4.83 3.60 5.59
CA LEU A 56 3.68 3.71 6.48
C LEU A 56 4.12 3.50 7.93
N ASP A 57 3.42 4.14 8.86
CA ASP A 57 3.50 3.80 10.27
C ASP A 57 2.47 2.71 10.64
N LYS A 58 2.51 2.29 11.91
CA LYS A 58 1.61 1.23 12.39
C LYS A 58 0.14 1.65 12.35
N ASN A 59 -0.17 2.91 12.63
CA ASN A 59 -1.55 3.38 12.59
C ASN A 59 -2.11 3.36 11.15
N GLU A 60 -1.33 3.81 10.18
CA GLU A 60 -1.68 3.74 8.76
C GLU A 60 -1.86 2.29 8.30
N LYS A 61 -0.98 1.38 8.76
CA LYS A 61 -1.08 -0.05 8.48
C LYS A 61 -2.34 -0.66 9.07
N ASP A 62 -2.62 -0.40 10.35
CA ASP A 62 -3.78 -0.97 11.05
C ASP A 62 -5.13 -0.50 10.49
N HIS A 63 -5.14 0.60 9.72
CA HIS A 63 -6.31 1.11 8.99
C HIS A 63 -6.22 0.87 7.48
N PHE A 64 -5.46 -0.14 7.05
CA PHE A 64 -5.40 -0.59 5.66
C PHE A 64 -4.89 0.42 4.63
N VAL A 65 -4.09 1.42 5.00
CA VAL A 65 -3.49 2.35 4.01
C VAL A 65 -2.63 1.58 2.99
N GLY A 66 -1.96 0.51 3.41
CA GLY A 66 -1.20 -0.38 2.53
C GLY A 66 -2.06 -1.20 1.55
N ASN A 67 -3.38 -1.32 1.80
CA ASN A 67 -4.33 -2.05 0.96
C ASN A 67 -5.05 -1.14 -0.05
N CYS A 68 -4.37 -0.14 -0.57
CA CYS A 68 -4.88 0.75 -1.61
C CYS A 68 -4.59 0.21 -3.01
N ILE A 69 -5.22 0.78 -4.02
CA ILE A 69 -5.01 0.42 -5.43
C ILE A 69 -4.98 1.65 -6.32
N SER A 70 -4.08 1.68 -7.30
CA SER A 70 -4.16 2.61 -8.42
C SER A 70 -4.73 1.90 -9.65
N LEU A 71 -5.75 2.48 -10.26
CA LEU A 71 -6.40 1.95 -11.47
C LEU A 71 -5.88 2.63 -12.74
N ASN A 72 -5.23 3.77 -12.59
CA ASN A 72 -4.57 4.55 -13.65
C ASN A 72 -3.34 5.25 -13.09
N ASP A 73 -2.73 6.15 -13.86
CA ASP A 73 -1.48 6.83 -13.51
C ASP A 73 -1.65 7.94 -12.46
N GLN A 74 -2.87 8.32 -12.10
CA GLN A 74 -3.13 9.50 -11.25
C GLN A 74 -3.98 9.19 -10.01
N ASP A 75 -4.85 8.18 -10.06
CA ASP A 75 -5.85 7.94 -9.02
C ASP A 75 -5.46 6.79 -8.10
N ILE A 76 -5.49 7.05 -6.81
CA ILE A 76 -5.39 6.04 -5.75
C ILE A 76 -6.76 5.89 -5.09
N PHE A 77 -7.20 4.67 -4.94
CA PHE A 77 -8.44 4.32 -4.25
C PHE A 77 -8.13 3.55 -2.96
N MET A 78 -8.81 3.88 -1.88
CA MET A 78 -8.68 3.24 -0.57
C MET A 78 -10.00 3.29 0.19
N SER A 79 -10.09 2.62 1.33
CA SER A 79 -11.26 2.77 2.21
C SER A 79 -11.29 4.14 2.86
N GLN A 80 -12.46 4.54 3.37
CA GLN A 80 -12.60 5.78 4.13
C GLN A 80 -11.75 5.72 5.40
N ALA A 81 -11.72 4.58 6.11
CA ALA A 81 -10.89 4.38 7.29
C ALA A 81 -9.38 4.58 6.98
N ALA A 82 -8.91 4.07 5.84
CA ALA A 82 -7.54 4.29 5.38
C ALA A 82 -7.26 5.77 5.06
N ALA A 83 -8.19 6.44 4.38
CA ALA A 83 -8.06 7.86 4.03
C ALA A 83 -8.03 8.77 5.25
N ASP A 84 -8.81 8.45 6.30
CA ASP A 84 -8.85 9.19 7.55
C ASP A 84 -7.60 8.95 8.42
N ALA A 85 -7.05 7.74 8.37
CA ALA A 85 -5.82 7.39 9.09
C ALA A 85 -4.54 7.87 8.39
N LEU A 86 -4.63 8.26 7.13
CA LEU A 86 -3.47 8.73 6.36
C LEU A 86 -2.90 10.02 6.97
N ARG A 87 -1.66 9.96 7.42
CA ARG A 87 -0.99 11.13 8.01
C ARG A 87 -0.94 12.29 7.01
N PRO A 88 -1.03 13.55 7.48
CA PRO A 88 -0.90 14.72 6.60
C PRO A 88 0.38 14.69 5.74
N SER A 89 1.51 14.27 6.30
CA SER A 89 2.79 14.13 5.58
C SER A 89 2.74 13.05 4.50
N SER A 90 2.09 11.91 4.78
CA SER A 90 1.91 10.83 3.82
C SER A 90 1.00 11.25 2.66
N ARG A 91 -0.10 11.93 2.97
CA ARG A 91 -1.01 12.51 1.98
C ARG A 91 -0.29 13.50 1.08
N GLN A 92 0.41 14.47 1.68
CA GLN A 92 1.16 15.48 0.94
C GLN A 92 2.22 14.84 0.02
N LYS A 93 2.88 13.77 0.48
CA LYS A 93 3.87 13.06 -0.32
C LYS A 93 3.23 12.40 -1.54
N LEU A 94 2.10 11.70 -1.38
CA LEU A 94 1.36 11.10 -2.50
C LEU A 94 0.85 12.14 -3.49
N GLU A 95 0.29 13.25 -2.99
CA GLU A 95 -0.17 14.37 -3.82
C GLU A 95 0.99 15.05 -4.57
N SER A 96 2.17 15.21 -3.93
CA SER A 96 3.37 15.75 -4.58
C SER A 96 3.89 14.87 -5.72
N TRP A 97 3.58 13.58 -5.68
CA TRP A 97 3.86 12.64 -6.76
C TRP A 97 2.79 12.66 -7.87
N GLY A 98 1.79 13.52 -7.76
CA GLY A 98 0.72 13.68 -8.75
C GLY A 98 -0.42 12.69 -8.59
N PHE A 99 -0.62 12.12 -7.40
CA PHE A 99 -1.77 11.26 -7.13
C PHE A 99 -2.93 12.03 -6.52
N SER A 100 -4.14 11.71 -6.96
CA SER A 100 -5.40 12.08 -6.33
C SER A 100 -5.92 10.90 -5.51
N ILE A 101 -6.35 11.14 -4.27
CA ILE A 101 -6.81 10.11 -3.35
C ILE A 101 -8.33 10.10 -3.31
N HIS A 102 -8.92 8.95 -3.61
CA HIS A 102 -10.35 8.69 -3.56
C HIS A 102 -10.65 7.64 -2.49
N SER A 103 -11.75 7.81 -1.78
CA SER A 103 -12.15 6.88 -0.71
C SER A 103 -13.60 6.42 -0.85
N THR A 104 -13.89 5.28 -0.26
CA THR A 104 -15.23 4.70 -0.15
C THR A 104 -15.40 4.01 1.20
N GLU A 105 -16.61 4.02 1.72
CA GLU A 105 -16.93 3.34 2.99
C GLU A 105 -16.92 1.82 2.80
N LEU A 106 -16.12 1.13 3.62
CA LEU A 106 -15.97 -0.33 3.61
C LEU A 106 -16.00 -0.95 5.01
N ASP A 107 -16.46 -0.23 6.02
CA ASP A 107 -16.36 -0.60 7.43
C ASP A 107 -16.88 -2.01 7.74
N GLU A 108 -18.01 -2.39 7.15
CA GLU A 108 -18.60 -3.72 7.37
C GLU A 108 -17.79 -4.83 6.68
N LEU A 109 -17.20 -4.53 5.54
CA LEU A 109 -16.40 -5.49 4.79
C LEU A 109 -15.02 -5.69 5.42
N GLU A 110 -14.42 -4.62 5.96
CA GLU A 110 -13.12 -4.66 6.64
C GLU A 110 -13.13 -5.52 7.93
N LYS A 111 -14.30 -5.70 8.56
CA LYS A 111 -14.46 -6.61 9.72
C LYS A 111 -14.13 -8.07 9.39
N ALA A 112 -14.21 -8.46 8.14
CA ALA A 112 -13.86 -9.81 7.68
C ALA A 112 -12.36 -9.99 7.39
N GLY A 113 -11.58 -8.92 7.50
CA GLY A 113 -10.16 -8.85 7.14
C GLY A 113 -9.94 -8.41 5.69
N GLY A 114 -8.89 -7.60 5.47
CA GLY A 114 -8.60 -6.98 4.18
C GLY A 114 -9.48 -5.77 3.88
N SER A 115 -9.10 -5.00 2.86
CA SER A 115 -9.80 -3.79 2.45
C SER A 115 -9.92 -3.72 0.93
N LEU A 116 -9.99 -2.52 0.35
CA LEU A 116 -10.36 -2.27 -1.05
C LEU A 116 -9.57 -3.12 -2.05
N ARG A 117 -8.25 -3.22 -1.90
CA ARG A 117 -7.38 -3.98 -2.81
C ARG A 117 -7.72 -5.47 -2.85
N CYS A 118 -8.15 -6.02 -1.71
CA CYS A 118 -8.55 -7.43 -1.59
C CYS A 118 -9.90 -7.73 -2.28
N MET A 119 -10.70 -6.70 -2.54
CA MET A 119 -12.05 -6.81 -3.11
C MET A 119 -12.07 -6.56 -4.62
N VAL A 120 -10.94 -6.15 -5.21
CA VAL A 120 -10.85 -5.77 -6.62
C VAL A 120 -9.98 -6.75 -7.40
N ALA A 121 -10.53 -7.29 -8.48
CA ALA A 121 -9.79 -8.08 -9.47
C ALA A 121 -9.67 -7.29 -10.78
N LYS A 122 -8.46 -7.23 -11.33
CA LYS A 122 -8.25 -6.68 -12.68
C LYS A 122 -8.60 -7.75 -13.72
N VAL A 123 -9.41 -7.39 -14.70
CA VAL A 123 -9.67 -8.21 -15.88
C VAL A 123 -8.86 -7.62 -17.04
N PHE A 124 -8.05 -8.44 -17.67
CA PHE A 124 -7.17 -8.06 -18.79
C PHE A 124 -7.72 -8.55 -20.11
#